data_8e59fe6f85408613c209b9c602485d1f
#
_entry.id   8e59fe6f85408613c209b9c602485d1f
#
_cell.length_a   1.000
_cell.length_b   1.000
_cell.length_c   1.000
_cell.angle_alpha   90.00
_cell.angle_beta   90.00
_cell.angle_gamma   90.00
#
_symmetry.space_group_name_H-M   'P 1'
#
loop_
_entity.id
_entity.type
_entity.pdbx_description
1 polymer ?
#
loop_
_entity_poly.entity_id
_entity_poly.type
_entity_poly.pdbx_seq_one_letter_code
_entity_poly.pdbx_strand_id
1 'polypeptide(L)'
;PSNAKELIDKKLEERNIIYKNLFVYDENTVIKTKYFNIEFFRTTHSIPDSHGVVIHTPDGTIVMTGDFKFDMTPIGPMSNLHKMAKIGEKGVSVLMSDSTNALVPGVSLSESVVDENLGEIFSSCKDSRIILATFASNVYRIKHIMETCKKNKRKVALFGRSMENMVDVALKCGYFKDKDIVITAEEANHMKPNEVCLLCTGSQGEPLAALSRIASGTHRQITLMPDDVVIFSSSPIPGNGASVSKTINKLYKKGVKVFTNAMSEIHSSGHANQEELKLMIRLFKPRYFVPYHGEFRMLKTHADLGVMCGVNKNNTFVLENGDVLNLRKGVVTPGGKVQAGEVYVDGSRIGEVGSAVIKDRILMSNNGILVIIANIDTENKVLLGTPAVTTRGYILVNENEDLIRDIQSISQGIINKCLKSKYFNYNDMKSEIINGLIPFLSDKTGRVPIILPIVMDVKTKKEN
;
A
#
# COMPACT_ATOMS: atom_id res chain seq x y z
N PRO A 1 4.83 -13.58 17.85
CA PRO A 1 5.65 -12.41 18.24
C PRO A 1 4.88 -11.45 19.15
N SER A 2 5.55 -10.89 20.18
CA SER A 2 4.91 -10.02 21.18
C SER A 2 4.44 -8.70 20.56
N ASN A 3 5.26 -8.10 19.70
CA ASN A 3 4.91 -6.85 19.01
C ASN A 3 3.64 -6.99 18.14
N ALA A 4 3.52 -8.07 17.40
CA ALA A 4 2.33 -8.34 16.59
C ALA A 4 1.08 -8.51 17.46
N LYS A 5 1.20 -9.18 18.63
CA LYS A 5 0.10 -9.32 19.58
C LYS A 5 -0.39 -7.98 20.09
N GLU A 6 0.51 -7.12 20.57
CA GLU A 6 0.15 -5.79 21.06
C GLU A 6 -0.54 -4.92 19.99
N LEU A 7 -0.08 -5.00 18.73
CA LEU A 7 -0.74 -4.32 17.62
C LEU A 7 -2.14 -4.87 17.34
N ILE A 8 -2.30 -6.20 17.40
CA ILE A 8 -3.61 -6.85 17.22
C ILE A 8 -4.54 -6.45 18.36
N ASP A 9 -4.09 -6.54 19.62
CA ASP A 9 -4.88 -6.18 20.78
C ASP A 9 -5.37 -4.72 20.68
N LYS A 10 -4.48 -3.78 20.33
CA LYS A 10 -4.85 -2.37 20.12
C LYS A 10 -5.90 -2.21 19.02
N LYS A 11 -5.80 -2.97 17.92
CA LYS A 11 -6.79 -2.93 16.83
C LYS A 11 -8.13 -3.53 17.23
N LEU A 12 -8.13 -4.59 18.03
CA LEU A 12 -9.33 -5.18 18.55
C LEU A 12 -10.03 -4.25 19.56
N GLU A 13 -9.27 -3.61 20.45
CA GLU A 13 -9.76 -2.57 21.36
C GLU A 13 -10.40 -1.39 20.62
N GLU A 14 -9.74 -0.84 19.58
CA GLU A 14 -10.28 0.23 18.73
C GLU A 14 -11.65 -0.14 18.12
N ARG A 15 -11.93 -1.43 17.95
CA ARG A 15 -13.17 -1.95 17.35
C ARG A 15 -14.15 -2.53 18.39
N ASN A 16 -13.82 -2.46 19.69
CA ASN A 16 -14.58 -3.10 20.77
C ASN A 16 -14.79 -4.61 20.57
N ILE A 17 -13.79 -5.30 19.98
CA ILE A 17 -13.82 -6.74 19.76
C ILE A 17 -13.06 -7.43 20.88
N ILE A 18 -13.74 -8.31 21.62
CA ILE A 18 -13.13 -9.14 22.66
C ILE A 18 -12.71 -10.46 22.04
N TYR A 19 -11.40 -10.71 21.99
CA TYR A 19 -10.83 -11.96 21.49
C TYR A 19 -9.81 -12.52 22.50
N LYS A 20 -10.02 -13.75 22.96
CA LYS A 20 -9.21 -14.36 24.04
C LYS A 20 -8.19 -15.39 23.56
N ASN A 21 -8.25 -15.81 22.29
CA ASN A 21 -7.49 -16.95 21.78
C ASN A 21 -6.25 -16.49 20.96
N LEU A 22 -5.53 -15.48 21.44
CA LEU A 22 -4.25 -15.04 20.86
C LEU A 22 -3.11 -15.81 21.55
N PHE A 23 -2.34 -16.53 20.76
CA PHE A 23 -1.18 -17.27 21.20
C PHE A 23 0.11 -16.62 20.70
N VAL A 24 1.02 -16.31 21.61
CA VAL A 24 2.34 -15.76 21.28
C VAL A 24 3.33 -16.92 21.12
N TYR A 25 4.03 -16.95 20.00
CA TYR A 25 5.05 -17.94 19.70
C TYR A 25 6.42 -17.29 19.47
N ASP A 26 7.46 -18.08 19.61
CA ASP A 26 8.86 -17.76 19.28
C ASP A 26 9.48 -18.88 18.43
N GLU A 27 10.76 -18.77 18.12
CA GLU A 27 11.47 -19.78 17.33
C GLU A 27 11.60 -21.16 18.03
N ASN A 28 11.36 -21.25 19.33
CA ASN A 28 11.42 -22.51 20.09
C ASN A 28 10.05 -23.18 20.21
N THR A 29 9.02 -22.47 19.85
CA THR A 29 7.63 -22.96 19.94
C THR A 29 7.37 -24.04 18.90
N VAL A 30 6.71 -25.12 19.33
CA VAL A 30 6.18 -26.17 18.44
C VAL A 30 4.71 -26.33 18.70
N ILE A 31 3.89 -26.08 17.68
CA ILE A 31 2.43 -26.29 17.76
C ILE A 31 2.11 -27.67 17.20
N LYS A 32 1.56 -28.55 18.04
CA LYS A 32 1.14 -29.87 17.64
C LYS A 32 -0.36 -29.88 17.40
N THR A 33 -0.76 -30.30 16.20
CA THR A 33 -2.16 -30.52 15.85
C THR A 33 -2.42 -32.02 15.64
N LYS A 34 -3.65 -32.39 15.33
CA LYS A 34 -3.99 -33.77 15.00
C LYS A 34 -3.25 -34.32 13.77
N TYR A 35 -2.95 -33.44 12.81
CA TYR A 35 -2.46 -33.84 11.48
C TYR A 35 -1.05 -33.34 11.15
N PHE A 36 -0.60 -32.23 11.75
CA PHE A 36 0.72 -31.65 11.48
C PHE A 36 1.35 -31.03 12.72
N ASN A 37 2.67 -30.94 12.68
CA ASN A 37 3.45 -30.16 13.63
C ASN A 37 3.96 -28.90 12.93
N ILE A 38 3.87 -27.76 13.62
CA ILE A 38 4.34 -26.47 13.11
C ILE A 38 5.46 -25.98 13.99
N GLU A 39 6.60 -25.70 13.42
CA GLU A 39 7.72 -25.04 14.08
C GLU A 39 8.12 -23.75 13.34
N PHE A 40 8.91 -22.92 14.00
CA PHE A 40 9.27 -21.61 13.51
C PHE A 40 10.79 -21.44 13.48
N PHE A 41 11.29 -20.61 12.57
CA PHE A 41 12.70 -20.19 12.57
C PHE A 41 12.76 -18.68 12.41
N ARG A 42 13.64 -18.03 13.18
CA ARG A 42 13.78 -16.58 13.16
C ARG A 42 14.43 -16.10 11.88
N THR A 43 13.83 -15.07 11.26
CA THR A 43 14.36 -14.31 10.15
C THR A 43 14.56 -12.85 10.56
N THR A 44 15.35 -12.09 9.82
CA THR A 44 15.41 -10.63 9.94
C THR A 44 14.51 -9.99 8.88
N HIS A 45 13.80 -8.96 9.29
CA HIS A 45 12.97 -8.12 8.43
C HIS A 45 12.87 -6.70 9.05
N SER A 46 12.21 -5.76 8.39
CA SER A 46 12.01 -4.41 8.94
C SER A 46 11.14 -4.38 10.19
N ILE A 47 10.17 -5.29 10.32
CA ILE A 47 9.39 -5.46 11.54
C ILE A 47 10.07 -6.47 12.50
N PRO A 48 10.08 -6.20 13.83
CA PRO A 48 10.64 -7.12 14.81
C PRO A 48 9.94 -8.48 14.86
N ASP A 49 10.69 -9.48 15.35
CA ASP A 49 10.19 -10.84 15.63
C ASP A 49 9.64 -11.56 14.38
N SER A 50 10.22 -11.31 13.21
CA SER A 50 9.85 -12.03 11.99
C SER A 50 10.31 -13.48 12.05
N HIS A 51 9.43 -14.39 11.60
CA HIS A 51 9.69 -15.82 11.57
C HIS A 51 9.20 -16.44 10.26
N GLY A 52 9.99 -17.39 9.77
CA GLY A 52 9.49 -18.36 8.81
C GLY A 52 8.78 -19.52 9.53
N VAL A 53 7.94 -20.22 8.81
CA VAL A 53 7.09 -21.31 9.29
C VAL A 53 7.47 -22.63 8.63
N VAL A 54 7.55 -23.69 9.41
CA VAL A 54 7.77 -25.05 8.92
C VAL A 54 6.58 -25.90 9.31
N ILE A 55 5.96 -26.55 8.34
CA ILE A 55 4.80 -27.42 8.54
C ILE A 55 5.21 -28.85 8.18
N HIS A 56 5.30 -29.70 9.21
CA HIS A 56 5.53 -31.12 9.02
C HIS A 56 4.21 -31.86 8.90
N THR A 57 4.03 -32.52 7.77
CA THR A 57 2.85 -33.34 7.47
C THR A 57 3.27 -34.78 7.18
N PRO A 58 2.35 -35.77 7.22
CA PRO A 58 2.65 -37.14 6.76
C PRO A 58 3.06 -37.22 5.29
N ASP A 59 2.69 -36.21 4.48
CA ASP A 59 2.99 -36.17 3.05
C ASP A 59 4.31 -35.45 2.72
N GLY A 60 4.90 -34.72 3.69
CA GLY A 60 6.15 -34.03 3.52
C GLY A 60 6.26 -32.76 4.33
N THR A 61 7.42 -32.11 4.29
CA THR A 61 7.71 -30.85 4.99
C THR A 61 7.57 -29.66 4.06
N ILE A 62 6.79 -28.66 4.46
CA ILE A 62 6.61 -27.41 3.76
C ILE A 62 7.25 -26.29 4.58
N VAL A 63 8.05 -25.45 3.93
CA VAL A 63 8.68 -24.27 4.54
C VAL A 63 8.18 -23.01 3.86
N MET A 64 7.77 -22.01 4.65
CA MET A 64 7.44 -20.65 4.20
C MET A 64 8.37 -19.67 4.89
N THR A 65 9.06 -18.83 4.14
CA THR A 65 10.07 -17.93 4.71
C THR A 65 9.46 -16.77 5.50
N GLY A 66 8.21 -16.37 5.19
CA GLY A 66 7.77 -15.01 5.47
C GLY A 66 8.62 -14.00 4.71
N ASP A 67 8.42 -12.72 4.97
CA ASP A 67 9.30 -11.67 4.44
C ASP A 67 10.63 -11.72 5.20
N PHE A 68 11.74 -11.67 4.48
CA PHE A 68 13.04 -11.83 5.11
C PHE A 68 14.19 -11.14 4.36
N LYS A 69 15.27 -10.90 5.09
CA LYS A 69 16.62 -10.69 4.57
C LYS A 69 17.63 -11.43 5.45
N PHE A 70 18.88 -11.51 5.02
CA PHE A 70 19.97 -11.98 5.85
C PHE A 70 20.89 -10.81 6.22
N ASP A 71 20.53 -10.07 7.26
CA ASP A 71 21.38 -9.03 7.81
C ASP A 71 22.43 -9.66 8.75
N MET A 72 23.70 -9.55 8.41
CA MET A 72 24.78 -10.15 9.20
C MET A 72 25.24 -9.27 10.37
N THR A 73 24.82 -7.99 10.38
CA THR A 73 25.08 -7.03 11.46
C THR A 73 23.79 -6.28 11.83
N PRO A 74 22.70 -7.00 12.16
CA PRO A 74 21.43 -6.39 12.42
C PRO A 74 21.44 -5.64 13.77
N ILE A 75 20.54 -4.68 13.90
CA ILE A 75 20.32 -3.97 15.17
C ILE A 75 19.54 -4.84 16.17
N GLY A 76 18.77 -5.78 15.67
CA GLY A 76 17.99 -6.75 16.43
C GLY A 76 18.62 -8.14 16.43
N PRO A 77 17.85 -9.18 16.84
CA PRO A 77 18.32 -10.55 16.79
C PRO A 77 18.60 -11.02 15.35
N MET A 78 19.70 -11.75 15.14
CA MET A 78 20.07 -12.32 13.84
C MET A 78 19.11 -13.41 13.40
N SER A 79 19.02 -13.62 12.08
CA SER A 79 18.39 -14.83 11.50
C SER A 79 19.07 -16.11 12.01
N ASN A 80 18.27 -17.12 12.34
CA ASN A 80 18.81 -18.40 12.86
C ASN A 80 19.19 -19.36 11.72
N LEU A 81 20.29 -19.05 11.02
CA LEU A 81 20.82 -19.86 9.91
C LEU A 81 21.08 -21.30 10.30
N HIS A 82 21.54 -21.53 11.55
CA HIS A 82 21.83 -22.86 12.05
C HIS A 82 20.57 -23.73 12.15
N LYS A 83 19.46 -23.14 12.63
CA LYS A 83 18.17 -23.84 12.67
C LYS A 83 17.66 -24.13 11.25
N MET A 84 17.77 -23.17 10.33
CA MET A 84 17.40 -23.35 8.92
C MET A 84 18.16 -24.51 8.28
N ALA A 85 19.50 -24.58 8.47
CA ALA A 85 20.32 -25.67 7.95
C ALA A 85 19.89 -27.02 8.52
N LYS A 86 19.64 -27.12 9.84
CA LYS A 86 19.13 -28.34 10.46
C LYS A 86 17.77 -28.81 9.93
N ILE A 87 16.88 -27.86 9.60
CA ILE A 87 15.60 -28.19 8.95
C ILE A 87 15.85 -28.71 7.54
N GLY A 88 16.76 -28.07 6.80
CA GLY A 88 17.16 -28.50 5.46
C GLY A 88 17.78 -29.92 5.44
N GLU A 89 18.59 -30.28 6.45
CA GLU A 89 19.16 -31.63 6.60
C GLU A 89 18.10 -32.72 6.82
N LYS A 90 17.00 -32.39 7.50
CA LYS A 90 15.87 -33.33 7.70
C LYS A 90 15.06 -33.57 6.42
N GLY A 91 15.25 -32.74 5.39
CA GLY A 91 14.58 -32.81 4.10
C GLY A 91 13.33 -31.90 4.04
N VAL A 92 13.33 -31.06 3.00
CA VAL A 92 12.23 -30.12 2.69
C VAL A 92 11.59 -30.51 1.37
N SER A 93 10.29 -30.81 1.42
CA SER A 93 9.52 -31.13 0.21
C SER A 93 9.26 -29.86 -0.61
N VAL A 94 8.72 -28.82 0.01
CA VAL A 94 8.37 -27.57 -0.64
C VAL A 94 8.95 -26.38 0.12
N LEU A 95 9.67 -25.52 -0.58
CA LEU A 95 10.05 -24.18 -0.09
C LEU A 95 9.22 -23.13 -0.80
N MET A 96 8.49 -22.33 -0.04
CA MET A 96 7.83 -21.10 -0.49
C MET A 96 8.67 -19.93 0.03
N SER A 97 9.11 -19.03 -0.88
CA SER A 97 10.06 -17.96 -0.51
C SER A 97 9.69 -16.60 -1.10
N ASP A 98 9.84 -15.56 -0.27
CA ASP A 98 9.69 -14.14 -0.63
C ASP A 98 10.51 -13.77 -1.87
N SER A 99 9.91 -13.04 -2.80
CA SER A 99 10.52 -12.68 -4.09
C SER A 99 10.63 -11.17 -4.32
N THR A 100 10.30 -10.35 -3.35
CA THR A 100 10.15 -8.88 -3.51
C THR A 100 11.37 -8.23 -4.17
N ASN A 101 12.58 -8.62 -3.79
CA ASN A 101 13.81 -8.08 -4.34
C ASN A 101 14.55 -9.03 -5.30
N ALA A 102 13.88 -10.01 -5.88
CA ALA A 102 14.51 -10.98 -6.79
C ALA A 102 15.19 -10.35 -8.03
N LEU A 103 14.83 -9.13 -8.38
CA LEU A 103 15.46 -8.38 -9.48
C LEU A 103 16.73 -7.63 -9.04
N VAL A 104 16.99 -7.51 -7.74
CA VAL A 104 18.12 -6.72 -7.21
C VAL A 104 19.33 -7.64 -7.00
N PRO A 105 20.45 -7.42 -7.70
CA PRO A 105 21.66 -8.23 -7.53
C PRO A 105 22.34 -7.98 -6.18
N GLY A 106 23.22 -8.89 -5.78
CA GLY A 106 24.03 -8.77 -4.58
C GLY A 106 23.26 -9.06 -3.29
N VAL A 107 23.66 -8.40 -2.21
CA VAL A 107 23.10 -8.51 -0.85
C VAL A 107 22.41 -7.23 -0.45
N SER A 108 21.46 -7.31 0.47
CA SER A 108 20.81 -6.14 1.04
C SER A 108 21.75 -5.39 1.99
N LEU A 109 21.58 -4.06 2.09
CA LEU A 109 22.35 -3.23 3.00
C LEU A 109 22.02 -3.61 4.46
N SER A 110 23.03 -3.63 5.35
CA SER A 110 22.79 -3.84 6.76
C SER A 110 22.17 -2.60 7.43
N GLU A 111 21.35 -2.83 8.45
CA GLU A 111 20.81 -1.75 9.28
C GLU A 111 21.90 -1.00 10.08
N SER A 112 23.03 -1.66 10.40
CA SER A 112 24.18 -1.00 11.06
C SER A 112 24.80 0.10 10.18
N VAL A 113 24.90 -0.13 8.86
CA VAL A 113 25.40 0.90 7.92
C VAL A 113 24.45 2.07 7.83
N VAL A 114 23.13 1.80 7.82
CA VAL A 114 22.12 2.86 7.84
C VAL A 114 22.24 3.71 9.11
N ASP A 115 22.51 3.07 10.25
CA ASP A 115 22.70 3.77 11.53
C ASP A 115 23.93 4.67 11.52
N GLU A 116 25.07 4.18 11.03
CA GLU A 116 26.30 4.96 10.88
C GLU A 116 26.06 6.20 10.00
N ASN A 117 25.46 6.01 8.82
CA ASN A 117 25.18 7.11 7.89
C ASN A 117 24.19 8.15 8.45
N LEU A 118 23.16 7.72 9.20
CA LEU A 118 22.28 8.64 9.92
C LEU A 118 23.05 9.42 10.99
N GLY A 119 23.92 8.77 11.75
CA GLY A 119 24.78 9.40 12.74
C GLY A 119 25.68 10.50 12.15
N GLU A 120 26.25 10.27 10.96
CA GLU A 120 27.05 11.26 10.23
C GLU A 120 26.21 12.46 9.79
N ILE A 121 24.99 12.24 9.29
CA ILE A 121 24.07 13.32 8.92
C ILE A 121 23.71 14.15 10.16
N PHE A 122 23.36 13.52 11.29
CA PHE A 122 23.07 14.23 12.53
C PHE A 122 24.25 15.10 13.00
N SER A 123 25.46 14.57 12.89
CA SER A 123 26.69 15.26 13.26
C SER A 123 27.00 16.46 12.35
N SER A 124 26.71 16.33 11.04
CA SER A 124 26.92 17.40 10.05
C SER A 124 25.86 18.49 10.12
N CYS A 125 24.67 18.21 10.70
CA CYS A 125 23.54 19.11 10.81
C CYS A 125 23.21 19.45 12.26
N LYS A 126 24.25 19.63 13.09
CA LYS A 126 24.13 19.81 14.53
C LYS A 126 23.37 21.08 14.96
N ASP A 127 23.33 22.10 14.11
CA ASP A 127 22.67 23.39 14.43
C ASP A 127 21.22 23.48 13.88
N SER A 128 20.82 22.55 13.00
CA SER A 128 19.52 22.53 12.33
C SER A 128 18.49 21.73 13.11
N ARG A 129 17.20 22.04 12.92
CA ARG A 129 16.10 21.13 13.29
C ARG A 129 16.04 20.01 12.27
N ILE A 130 15.95 18.77 12.74
CA ILE A 130 15.90 17.58 11.90
C ILE A 130 14.45 17.11 11.82
N ILE A 131 13.97 16.87 10.61
CA ILE A 131 12.67 16.24 10.30
C ILE A 131 12.99 14.92 9.61
N LEU A 132 12.75 13.79 10.28
CA LEU A 132 13.08 12.48 9.77
C LEU A 132 11.81 11.69 9.47
N ALA A 133 11.66 11.26 8.22
CA ALA A 133 10.53 10.43 7.79
C ALA A 133 10.98 9.00 7.53
N THR A 134 10.29 8.05 8.15
CA THR A 134 10.55 6.61 8.00
C THR A 134 9.25 5.80 8.09
N PHE A 135 9.34 4.50 7.82
CA PHE A 135 8.25 3.55 8.05
C PHE A 135 8.02 3.34 9.54
N ALA A 136 6.79 3.52 10.00
CA ALA A 136 6.44 3.29 11.40
C ALA A 136 6.65 1.82 11.83
N SER A 137 6.56 0.87 10.90
CA SER A 137 6.77 -0.55 11.17
C SER A 137 8.23 -0.92 11.48
N ASN A 138 9.21 -0.10 11.09
CA ASN A 138 10.62 -0.39 11.36
C ASN A 138 11.03 0.07 12.77
N VAL A 139 10.65 -0.74 13.76
CA VAL A 139 10.84 -0.44 15.19
C VAL A 139 12.33 -0.30 15.55
N TYR A 140 13.20 -1.13 14.97
CA TYR A 140 14.63 -1.06 15.25
C TYR A 140 15.25 0.23 14.72
N ARG A 141 14.85 0.69 13.55
CA ARG A 141 15.29 1.99 13.03
C ARG A 141 14.79 3.15 13.90
N ILE A 142 13.52 3.11 14.33
CA ILE A 142 12.99 4.10 15.27
C ILE A 142 13.81 4.13 16.56
N LYS A 143 14.13 2.95 17.11
CA LYS A 143 15.00 2.82 18.27
C LYS A 143 16.34 3.54 18.05
N HIS A 144 17.00 3.27 16.95
CA HIS A 144 18.30 3.88 16.62
C HIS A 144 18.21 5.39 16.42
N ILE A 145 17.16 5.86 15.72
CA ILE A 145 16.92 7.30 15.58
C ILE A 145 16.80 7.96 16.97
N MET A 146 16.06 7.33 17.89
CA MET A 146 15.95 7.84 19.27
C MET A 146 17.29 7.81 20.01
N GLU A 147 18.08 6.73 19.89
CA GLU A 147 19.41 6.64 20.49
C GLU A 147 20.37 7.68 19.89
N THR A 148 20.31 7.91 18.58
CA THR A 148 21.10 8.95 17.89
C THR A 148 20.66 10.36 18.33
N CYS A 149 19.36 10.59 18.48
CA CYS A 149 18.86 11.85 19.05
C CYS A 149 19.37 12.07 20.47
N LYS A 150 19.34 11.04 21.32
CA LYS A 150 19.85 11.11 22.69
C LYS A 150 21.34 11.45 22.73
N LYS A 151 22.17 10.76 21.92
CA LYS A 151 23.62 11.03 21.78
C LYS A 151 23.88 12.50 21.37
N ASN A 152 23.01 13.04 20.49
CA ASN A 152 23.10 14.42 20.01
C ASN A 152 22.30 15.43 20.87
N LYS A 153 21.87 15.06 22.08
CA LYS A 153 21.11 15.89 23.02
C LYS A 153 19.81 16.47 22.43
N ARG A 154 19.16 15.73 21.53
CA ARG A 154 17.89 16.12 20.90
C ARG A 154 16.72 15.39 21.55
N LYS A 155 15.62 16.07 21.75
CA LYS A 155 14.31 15.47 22.04
C LYS A 155 13.60 15.08 20.75
N VAL A 156 12.65 14.17 20.83
CA VAL A 156 11.92 13.62 19.67
C VAL A 156 10.44 13.93 19.79
N ALA A 157 9.88 14.64 18.82
CA ALA A 157 8.44 14.81 18.70
C ALA A 157 7.90 13.90 17.58
N LEU A 158 6.81 13.18 17.85
CA LEU A 158 6.24 12.20 16.95
C LEU A 158 5.08 12.79 16.15
N PHE A 159 5.04 12.50 14.84
CA PHE A 159 3.98 12.98 13.95
C PHE A 159 3.44 11.88 13.05
N GLY A 160 2.13 11.67 13.15
CA GLY A 160 1.39 10.65 12.43
C GLY A 160 0.94 9.53 13.36
N ARG A 161 -0.36 9.24 13.35
CA ARG A 161 -1.01 8.27 14.24
C ARG A 161 -0.33 6.89 14.25
N SER A 162 0.13 6.40 13.09
CA SER A 162 0.82 5.12 13.01
C SER A 162 2.20 5.16 13.67
N MET A 163 2.92 6.30 13.61
CA MET A 163 4.20 6.49 14.29
C MET A 163 4.01 6.51 15.81
N GLU A 164 3.07 7.31 16.30
CA GLU A 164 2.71 7.40 17.72
C GLU A 164 2.30 6.05 18.29
N ASN A 165 1.42 5.34 17.56
CA ASN A 165 0.95 4.00 17.95
C ASN A 165 2.09 2.99 18.02
N MET A 166 3.00 3.00 17.04
CA MET A 166 4.11 2.04 17.00
C MET A 166 5.13 2.32 18.10
N VAL A 167 5.44 3.57 18.36
CA VAL A 167 6.35 3.97 19.47
C VAL A 167 5.76 3.57 20.82
N ASP A 168 4.46 3.76 21.03
CA ASP A 168 3.76 3.33 22.24
C ASP A 168 3.85 1.80 22.44
N VAL A 169 3.55 1.03 21.40
CA VAL A 169 3.67 -0.44 21.41
C VAL A 169 5.11 -0.89 21.65
N ALA A 170 6.08 -0.25 20.99
CA ALA A 170 7.49 -0.59 21.14
C ALA A 170 8.03 -0.31 22.55
N LEU A 171 7.55 0.77 23.20
CA LEU A 171 7.82 1.04 24.61
C LEU A 171 7.22 -0.03 25.52
N LYS A 172 5.97 -0.42 25.30
CA LYS A 172 5.29 -1.49 26.06
C LYS A 172 6.00 -2.84 25.91
N CYS A 173 6.45 -3.17 24.72
CA CYS A 173 7.20 -4.40 24.45
C CYS A 173 8.66 -4.36 24.90
N GLY A 174 9.16 -3.22 25.38
CA GLY A 174 10.52 -3.07 25.89
C GLY A 174 11.62 -2.99 24.83
N TYR A 175 11.29 -2.68 23.56
CA TYR A 175 12.30 -2.48 22.50
C TYR A 175 13.18 -1.27 22.78
N PHE A 176 12.67 -0.24 23.45
CA PHE A 176 13.42 0.87 24.01
C PHE A 176 12.78 1.34 25.33
N LYS A 177 13.58 1.98 26.19
CA LYS A 177 13.18 2.27 27.56
C LYS A 177 13.05 3.78 27.86
N ASP A 178 13.67 4.60 27.03
CA ASP A 178 13.80 6.06 27.28
C ASP A 178 12.54 6.80 26.84
N LYS A 179 11.52 6.82 27.71
CA LYS A 179 10.29 7.62 27.48
C LYS A 179 10.55 9.13 27.50
N ASP A 180 11.50 9.58 28.32
CA ASP A 180 11.78 10.99 28.55
C ASP A 180 12.35 11.74 27.33
N ILE A 181 12.75 11.01 26.29
CA ILE A 181 13.19 11.62 25.04
C ILE A 181 12.02 12.11 24.19
N VAL A 182 10.84 11.51 24.36
CA VAL A 182 9.64 11.82 23.57
C VAL A 182 8.93 13.01 24.19
N ILE A 183 8.67 14.02 23.38
CA ILE A 183 8.01 15.28 23.76
C ILE A 183 6.79 15.54 22.88
N THR A 184 5.95 16.45 23.32
CA THR A 184 4.78 16.91 22.56
C THR A 184 5.18 17.86 21.42
N ALA A 185 4.27 18.08 20.47
CA ALA A 185 4.47 19.06 19.40
C ALA A 185 4.59 20.50 19.95
N GLU A 186 3.89 20.80 21.03
CA GLU A 186 3.92 22.09 21.70
C GLU A 186 5.29 22.34 22.34
N GLU A 187 5.80 21.40 23.10
CA GLU A 187 7.16 21.46 23.67
C GLU A 187 8.22 21.62 22.58
N ALA A 188 8.11 20.85 21.49
CA ALA A 188 9.04 20.92 20.36
C ALA A 188 9.09 22.30 19.70
N ASN A 189 7.95 23.01 19.63
CA ASN A 189 7.89 24.35 19.05
C ASN A 189 8.54 25.44 19.93
N HIS A 190 8.76 25.17 21.23
CA HIS A 190 9.41 26.10 22.17
C HIS A 190 10.90 25.81 22.36
N MET A 191 11.41 24.70 21.83
CA MET A 191 12.82 24.31 21.90
C MET A 191 13.65 24.94 20.79
N LYS A 192 14.96 25.00 20.97
CA LYS A 192 15.88 25.43 19.91
C LYS A 192 15.94 24.41 18.81
N PRO A 193 16.14 24.81 17.53
CA PRO A 193 16.21 23.89 16.39
C PRO A 193 17.17 22.71 16.58
N ASN A 194 18.34 22.97 17.14
CA ASN A 194 19.37 21.95 17.39
C ASN A 194 19.06 20.99 18.55
N GLU A 195 18.00 21.22 19.30
CA GLU A 195 17.57 20.38 20.43
C GLU A 195 16.40 19.46 20.07
N VAL A 196 15.89 19.51 18.81
CA VAL A 196 14.69 18.80 18.40
C VAL A 196 14.91 17.97 17.15
N CYS A 197 14.31 16.78 17.13
CA CYS A 197 14.07 15.95 15.95
C CYS A 197 12.56 15.66 15.82
N LEU A 198 11.98 15.94 14.66
CA LEU A 198 10.60 15.61 14.35
C LEU A 198 10.58 14.27 13.60
N LEU A 199 10.11 13.20 14.24
CA LEU A 199 9.99 11.88 13.63
C LEU A 199 8.58 11.70 13.09
N CYS A 200 8.46 11.47 11.78
CA CYS A 200 7.15 11.48 11.12
C CYS A 200 6.95 10.34 10.11
N THR A 201 5.68 10.10 9.78
CA THR A 201 5.26 9.28 8.64
C THR A 201 5.15 10.12 7.37
N GLY A 202 4.94 9.47 6.21
CA GLY A 202 4.74 10.14 4.93
C GLY A 202 5.97 10.13 4.03
N SER A 203 6.91 9.24 4.33
CA SER A 203 8.09 9.00 3.49
C SER A 203 7.73 8.43 2.09
N GLN A 204 6.49 8.00 1.87
CA GLN A 204 5.96 7.52 0.60
C GLN A 204 5.16 8.57 -0.18
N GLY A 205 5.12 9.81 0.31
CA GLY A 205 4.46 10.93 -0.35
C GLY A 205 2.93 10.89 -0.32
N GLU A 206 2.34 10.11 0.60
CA GLU A 206 0.89 10.05 0.76
C GLU A 206 0.33 11.44 1.14
N PRO A 207 -0.71 11.93 0.47
CA PRO A 207 -1.15 13.32 0.61
C PRO A 207 -1.57 13.71 2.04
N LEU A 208 -2.15 12.76 2.79
CA LEU A 208 -2.64 12.98 4.15
C LEU A 208 -1.60 12.68 5.25
N ALA A 209 -0.43 12.16 4.89
CA ALA A 209 0.62 11.84 5.84
C ALA A 209 1.31 13.09 6.39
N ALA A 210 1.95 12.96 7.55
CA ALA A 210 2.52 14.09 8.27
C ALA A 210 3.54 14.88 7.42
N LEU A 211 4.54 14.23 6.82
CA LEU A 211 5.56 14.92 6.03
C LEU A 211 4.98 15.64 4.81
N SER A 212 4.03 15.03 4.09
CA SER A 212 3.40 15.65 2.91
C SER A 212 2.63 16.92 3.29
N ARG A 213 1.99 16.92 4.46
CA ARG A 213 1.27 18.08 5.00
C ARG A 213 2.25 19.17 5.48
N ILE A 214 3.36 18.79 6.11
CA ILE A 214 4.44 19.71 6.49
C ILE A 214 5.03 20.37 5.24
N ALA A 215 5.39 19.58 4.22
CA ALA A 215 5.93 20.07 2.96
C ALA A 215 4.98 21.01 2.20
N SER A 216 3.66 20.78 2.33
CA SER A 216 2.62 21.61 1.70
C SER A 216 2.24 22.85 2.53
N GLY A 217 2.73 22.98 3.79
CA GLY A 217 2.34 24.05 4.70
C GLY A 217 0.92 23.91 5.25
N THR A 218 0.34 22.70 5.22
CA THR A 218 -1.02 22.40 5.70
C THR A 218 -1.04 21.64 7.03
N HIS A 219 0.13 21.38 7.62
CA HIS A 219 0.22 20.74 8.92
C HIS A 219 -0.15 21.74 10.03
N ARG A 220 -1.04 21.32 10.95
CA ARG A 220 -1.60 22.24 11.95
C ARG A 220 -0.61 22.72 13.01
N GLN A 221 0.38 21.90 13.35
CA GLN A 221 1.28 22.12 14.48
C GLN A 221 2.71 22.45 14.05
N ILE A 222 3.12 22.12 12.82
CA ILE A 222 4.51 22.28 12.36
C ILE A 222 4.55 23.11 11.09
N THR A 223 5.40 24.13 11.12
CA THR A 223 5.78 24.95 9.97
C THR A 223 7.26 24.72 9.65
N LEU A 224 7.60 24.56 8.37
CA LEU A 224 8.99 24.46 7.91
C LEU A 224 9.73 25.78 8.11
N MET A 225 10.97 25.66 8.53
CA MET A 225 11.93 26.77 8.64
C MET A 225 13.01 26.61 7.56
N PRO A 226 13.63 27.70 7.05
CA PRO A 226 14.62 27.63 5.98
C PRO A 226 15.83 26.72 6.29
N ASP A 227 16.25 26.67 7.54
CA ASP A 227 17.42 25.88 7.98
C ASP A 227 17.05 24.46 8.45
N ASP A 228 15.81 24.03 8.24
CA ASP A 228 15.41 22.65 8.52
C ASP A 228 16.15 21.67 7.63
N VAL A 229 16.44 20.50 8.19
CA VAL A 229 16.98 19.36 7.47
C VAL A 229 15.94 18.24 7.42
N VAL A 230 15.58 17.80 6.23
CA VAL A 230 14.61 16.71 6.03
C VAL A 230 15.33 15.46 5.57
N ILE A 231 15.12 14.35 6.27
CA ILE A 231 15.74 13.06 5.99
C ILE A 231 14.65 12.05 5.59
N PHE A 232 14.76 11.49 4.39
CA PHE A 232 13.92 10.38 3.91
C PHE A 232 14.63 9.05 4.19
N SER A 233 14.46 8.47 5.38
CA SER A 233 14.98 7.15 5.72
C SER A 233 14.05 6.05 5.21
N SER A 234 13.76 6.09 3.90
CA SER A 234 12.95 5.13 3.15
C SER A 234 13.27 5.19 1.67
N SER A 235 12.93 4.13 0.94
CA SER A 235 12.88 4.12 -0.53
C SER A 235 11.43 4.10 -1.01
N PRO A 236 11.11 4.74 -2.14
CA PRO A 236 9.77 4.66 -2.70
C PRO A 236 9.38 3.21 -3.01
N ILE A 237 8.23 2.77 -2.52
CA ILE A 237 7.65 1.49 -2.95
C ILE A 237 7.12 1.62 -4.40
N PRO A 238 7.00 0.51 -5.15
CA PRO A 238 6.46 0.55 -6.51
C PRO A 238 5.15 1.34 -6.59
N GLY A 239 5.07 2.29 -7.55
CA GLY A 239 3.91 3.16 -7.72
C GLY A 239 3.99 4.52 -7.00
N ASN A 240 4.80 4.68 -5.94
CA ASN A 240 4.84 5.92 -5.15
C ASN A 240 5.93 6.92 -5.58
N GLY A 241 6.79 6.58 -6.53
CA GLY A 241 7.93 7.43 -6.95
C GLY A 241 7.53 8.86 -7.30
N ALA A 242 6.46 9.06 -8.06
CA ALA A 242 5.97 10.39 -8.45
C ALA A 242 5.50 11.22 -7.24
N SER A 243 4.81 10.61 -6.28
CA SER A 243 4.33 11.28 -5.06
C SER A 243 5.48 11.69 -4.15
N VAL A 244 6.49 10.82 -4.00
CA VAL A 244 7.72 11.12 -3.24
C VAL A 244 8.48 12.26 -3.90
N SER A 245 8.73 12.21 -5.22
CA SER A 245 9.38 13.28 -5.97
C SER A 245 8.65 14.62 -5.84
N LYS A 246 7.32 14.61 -5.89
CA LYS A 246 6.51 15.81 -5.68
C LYS A 246 6.69 16.40 -4.29
N THR A 247 6.77 15.56 -3.26
CA THR A 247 7.01 15.99 -1.88
C THR A 247 8.41 16.57 -1.71
N ILE A 248 9.43 15.90 -2.25
CA ILE A 248 10.83 16.39 -2.26
C ILE A 248 10.91 17.75 -2.95
N ASN A 249 10.30 17.93 -4.14
CA ASN A 249 10.30 19.20 -4.85
C ASN A 249 9.65 20.34 -4.04
N LYS A 250 8.59 20.05 -3.27
CA LYS A 250 7.98 21.05 -2.38
C LYS A 250 8.94 21.48 -1.27
N LEU A 251 9.70 20.54 -0.70
CA LEU A 251 10.71 20.82 0.32
C LEU A 251 11.84 21.71 -0.23
N TYR A 252 12.39 21.37 -1.39
CA TYR A 252 13.40 22.20 -2.05
C TYR A 252 12.90 23.63 -2.32
N LYS A 253 11.63 23.78 -2.76
CA LYS A 253 11.02 25.11 -2.95
C LYS A 253 10.90 25.93 -1.66
N LYS A 254 10.94 25.28 -0.50
CA LYS A 254 10.94 25.94 0.82
C LYS A 254 12.35 26.24 1.35
N GLY A 255 13.39 25.90 0.57
CA GLY A 255 14.79 26.17 0.93
C GLY A 255 15.39 25.21 1.94
N VAL A 256 14.71 24.10 2.29
CA VAL A 256 15.22 23.14 3.27
C VAL A 256 16.20 22.15 2.62
N LYS A 257 17.19 21.70 3.39
CA LYS A 257 18.14 20.67 2.97
C LYS A 257 17.49 19.29 3.05
N VAL A 258 17.60 18.49 1.98
CA VAL A 258 16.97 17.17 1.91
C VAL A 258 18.00 16.07 1.69
N PHE A 259 17.97 15.03 2.53
CA PHE A 259 18.72 13.79 2.34
C PHE A 259 17.77 12.67 1.94
N THR A 260 18.18 11.88 0.94
CA THR A 260 17.43 10.72 0.45
C THR A 260 18.32 9.48 0.44
N ASN A 261 17.71 8.29 0.37
CA ASN A 261 18.45 7.04 0.31
C ASN A 261 19.44 6.96 -0.86
N ALA A 262 19.10 7.54 -2.01
CA ALA A 262 19.98 7.57 -3.18
C ALA A 262 21.27 8.39 -2.95
N MET A 263 21.28 9.30 -1.99
CA MET A 263 22.41 10.18 -1.69
C MET A 263 23.30 9.66 -0.56
N SER A 264 22.75 8.92 0.39
CA SER A 264 23.43 8.67 1.65
C SER A 264 23.17 7.28 2.25
N GLU A 265 22.61 6.34 1.49
CA GLU A 265 22.34 4.97 1.96
C GLU A 265 21.69 4.90 3.35
N ILE A 266 20.66 5.70 3.56
CA ILE A 266 19.95 5.87 4.84
C ILE A 266 18.68 5.01 4.95
N HIS A 267 18.57 4.01 4.09
CA HIS A 267 17.50 3.03 4.11
C HIS A 267 18.00 1.67 3.63
N SER A 268 17.62 0.63 4.33
CA SER A 268 17.79 -0.75 3.91
C SER A 268 16.43 -1.40 3.67
N SER A 269 16.31 -2.18 2.61
CA SER A 269 15.14 -3.02 2.37
C SER A 269 14.97 -4.06 3.48
N GLY A 270 13.73 -4.42 3.79
CA GLY A 270 13.42 -5.56 4.65
C GLY A 270 13.46 -6.90 3.92
N HIS A 271 13.65 -6.90 2.59
CA HIS A 271 13.58 -8.07 1.73
C HIS A 271 14.95 -8.43 1.15
N ALA A 272 15.16 -9.73 0.96
CA ALA A 272 16.39 -10.33 0.50
C ALA A 272 16.69 -10.03 -0.98
N ASN A 273 17.93 -9.65 -1.29
CA ASN A 273 18.43 -9.54 -2.65
C ASN A 273 18.88 -10.92 -3.19
N GLN A 274 19.34 -11.01 -4.43
CA GLN A 274 19.58 -12.28 -5.13
C GLN A 274 20.51 -13.25 -4.39
N GLU A 275 21.60 -12.78 -3.78
CA GLU A 275 22.54 -13.68 -3.10
C GLU A 275 21.94 -14.25 -1.80
N GLU A 276 21.11 -13.48 -1.13
CA GLU A 276 20.40 -13.92 0.07
C GLU A 276 19.28 -14.90 -0.28
N LEU A 277 18.57 -14.68 -1.40
CA LEU A 277 17.57 -15.62 -1.93
C LEU A 277 18.20 -16.96 -2.29
N LYS A 278 19.38 -16.96 -2.95
CA LYS A 278 20.16 -18.16 -3.24
C LYS A 278 20.58 -18.87 -1.96
N LEU A 279 21.03 -18.12 -0.95
CA LEU A 279 21.41 -18.69 0.35
C LEU A 279 20.23 -19.41 1.01
N MET A 280 19.03 -18.82 1.01
CA MET A 280 17.81 -19.43 1.55
C MET A 280 17.53 -20.78 0.87
N ILE A 281 17.57 -20.82 -0.47
CA ILE A 281 17.38 -22.05 -1.24
C ILE A 281 18.46 -23.10 -0.91
N ARG A 282 19.71 -22.69 -0.76
CA ARG A 282 20.84 -23.59 -0.43
C ARG A 282 20.77 -24.12 1.00
N LEU A 283 20.25 -23.37 1.96
CA LEU A 283 20.05 -23.82 3.34
C LEU A 283 18.98 -24.91 3.42
N PHE A 284 17.87 -24.75 2.73
CA PHE A 284 16.76 -25.69 2.81
C PHE A 284 16.83 -26.84 1.80
N LYS A 285 17.55 -26.67 0.68
CA LYS A 285 17.71 -27.69 -0.40
C LYS A 285 16.36 -28.35 -0.77
N PRO A 286 15.33 -27.58 -1.14
CA PRO A 286 14.00 -28.10 -1.33
C PRO A 286 13.92 -28.99 -2.56
N ARG A 287 13.03 -30.00 -2.51
CA ARG A 287 12.69 -30.79 -3.71
C ARG A 287 11.85 -29.99 -4.69
N TYR A 288 10.90 -29.17 -4.17
CA TYR A 288 10.03 -28.29 -4.94
C TYR A 288 10.17 -26.87 -4.45
N PHE A 289 10.14 -25.93 -5.39
CA PHE A 289 10.31 -24.52 -5.11
C PHE A 289 9.15 -23.69 -5.64
N VAL A 290 8.63 -22.79 -4.80
CA VAL A 290 7.51 -21.90 -5.10
C VAL A 290 7.89 -20.48 -4.68
N PRO A 291 8.35 -19.62 -5.60
CA PRO A 291 8.49 -18.19 -5.31
C PRO A 291 7.11 -17.58 -5.07
N TYR A 292 6.99 -16.75 -4.04
CA TYR A 292 5.77 -16.01 -3.75
C TYR A 292 6.08 -14.58 -3.30
N HIS A 293 5.07 -13.76 -3.00
CA HIS A 293 5.21 -12.39 -2.50
C HIS A 293 6.04 -11.50 -3.43
N GLY A 294 5.44 -11.12 -4.56
CA GLY A 294 6.06 -10.25 -5.57
C GLY A 294 5.23 -10.19 -6.85
N GLU A 295 5.61 -9.31 -7.75
CA GLU A 295 5.06 -9.25 -9.11
C GLU A 295 5.55 -10.45 -9.92
N PHE A 296 4.83 -10.83 -10.98
CA PHE A 296 5.16 -12.01 -11.82
C PHE A 296 6.62 -12.01 -12.29
N ARG A 297 7.18 -10.86 -12.69
CA ARG A 297 8.59 -10.73 -13.11
C ARG A 297 9.56 -11.09 -11.97
N MET A 298 9.23 -10.75 -10.72
CA MET A 298 10.04 -11.08 -9.54
C MET A 298 9.96 -12.58 -9.24
N LEU A 299 8.75 -13.15 -9.28
CA LEU A 299 8.53 -14.59 -9.11
C LEU A 299 9.29 -15.41 -10.16
N LYS A 300 9.23 -14.97 -11.43
CA LYS A 300 9.91 -15.64 -12.53
C LYS A 300 11.43 -15.62 -12.37
N THR A 301 12.00 -14.46 -12.02
CA THR A 301 13.44 -14.33 -11.76
C THR A 301 13.86 -15.20 -10.57
N HIS A 302 13.08 -15.23 -9.49
CA HIS A 302 13.37 -16.06 -8.33
C HIS A 302 13.29 -17.56 -8.66
N ALA A 303 12.34 -17.97 -9.50
CA ALA A 303 12.28 -19.34 -10.03
C ALA A 303 13.55 -19.73 -10.78
N ASP A 304 14.07 -18.83 -11.62
CA ASP A 304 15.31 -19.05 -12.36
C ASP A 304 16.54 -19.13 -11.41
N LEU A 305 16.59 -18.30 -10.36
CA LEU A 305 17.58 -18.42 -9.28
C LEU A 305 17.48 -19.78 -8.57
N GLY A 306 16.26 -20.30 -8.34
CA GLY A 306 16.03 -21.63 -7.79
C GLY A 306 16.67 -22.72 -8.64
N VAL A 307 16.48 -22.66 -9.95
CA VAL A 307 17.11 -23.61 -10.90
C VAL A 307 18.63 -23.46 -10.87
N MET A 308 19.16 -22.25 -10.85
CA MET A 308 20.61 -22.01 -10.72
C MET A 308 21.18 -22.61 -9.41
N CYS A 309 20.41 -22.65 -8.34
CA CYS A 309 20.76 -23.25 -7.06
C CYS A 309 20.62 -24.78 -7.01
N GLY A 310 20.18 -25.41 -8.11
CA GLY A 310 20.10 -26.86 -8.25
C GLY A 310 18.70 -27.45 -8.05
N VAL A 311 17.65 -26.64 -7.93
CA VAL A 311 16.26 -27.13 -7.98
C VAL A 311 15.92 -27.53 -9.42
N ASN A 312 15.31 -28.71 -9.60
CA ASN A 312 14.88 -29.13 -10.93
C ASN A 312 13.85 -28.13 -11.51
N LYS A 313 14.04 -27.74 -12.77
CA LYS A 313 13.13 -26.81 -13.46
C LYS A 313 11.67 -27.28 -13.43
N ASN A 314 11.43 -28.59 -13.56
CA ASN A 314 10.07 -29.17 -13.53
C ASN A 314 9.47 -29.19 -12.10
N ASN A 315 10.26 -28.91 -11.08
CA ASN A 315 9.87 -28.85 -9.68
C ASN A 315 9.76 -27.39 -9.18
N THR A 316 9.83 -26.42 -10.08
CA THR A 316 9.74 -25.00 -9.76
C THR A 316 8.46 -24.43 -10.32
N PHE A 317 7.59 -23.90 -9.46
CA PHE A 317 6.24 -23.45 -9.81
C PHE A 317 6.07 -21.96 -9.59
N VAL A 318 5.79 -21.22 -10.66
CA VAL A 318 5.35 -19.80 -10.57
C VAL A 318 3.84 -19.79 -10.63
N LEU A 319 3.20 -19.37 -9.55
CA LEU A 319 1.76 -19.43 -9.36
C LEU A 319 1.11 -18.05 -9.45
N GLU A 320 -0.11 -18.01 -9.91
CA GLU A 320 -1.01 -16.88 -9.77
C GLU A 320 -1.90 -17.04 -8.53
N ASN A 321 -2.53 -15.96 -8.09
CA ASN A 321 -3.50 -16.04 -7.02
C ASN A 321 -4.64 -17.00 -7.40
N GLY A 322 -4.94 -17.93 -6.49
CA GLY A 322 -5.94 -18.97 -6.70
C GLY A 322 -5.41 -20.29 -7.25
N ASP A 323 -4.19 -20.34 -7.76
CA ASP A 323 -3.59 -21.62 -8.17
C ASP A 323 -3.35 -22.54 -6.98
N VAL A 324 -3.64 -23.83 -7.14
CA VAL A 324 -3.51 -24.83 -6.08
C VAL A 324 -2.44 -25.84 -6.44
N LEU A 325 -1.57 -26.16 -5.47
CA LEU A 325 -0.66 -27.30 -5.52
C LEU A 325 -1.05 -28.33 -4.47
N ASN A 326 -1.06 -29.60 -4.84
CA ASN A 326 -1.28 -30.72 -3.94
C ASN A 326 0.06 -31.40 -3.62
N LEU A 327 0.40 -31.50 -2.33
CA LEU A 327 1.51 -32.33 -1.87
C LEU A 327 0.94 -33.65 -1.34
N ARG A 328 1.31 -34.77 -1.95
CA ARG A 328 0.89 -36.10 -1.53
C ARG A 328 2.03 -37.11 -1.64
N LYS A 329 2.34 -37.81 -0.57
CA LYS A 329 3.44 -38.78 -0.49
C LYS A 329 4.77 -38.23 -1.05
N GLY A 330 5.09 -36.97 -0.72
CA GLY A 330 6.32 -36.29 -1.17
C GLY A 330 6.30 -35.84 -2.63
N VAL A 331 5.16 -35.94 -3.34
CA VAL A 331 5.03 -35.50 -4.74
C VAL A 331 4.07 -34.30 -4.81
N VAL A 332 4.53 -33.25 -5.50
CA VAL A 332 3.71 -32.05 -5.77
C VAL A 332 3.09 -32.14 -7.16
N THR A 333 1.80 -31.88 -7.24
CA THR A 333 1.04 -31.82 -8.50
C THR A 333 0.12 -30.61 -8.53
N PRO A 334 -0.16 -30.01 -9.70
CA PRO A 334 -1.18 -28.98 -9.82
C PRO A 334 -2.55 -29.49 -9.36
N GLY A 335 -3.29 -28.66 -8.58
CA GLY A 335 -4.56 -29.00 -7.97
C GLY A 335 -5.77 -28.21 -8.50
N GLY A 336 -5.61 -27.50 -9.61
CA GLY A 336 -6.65 -26.63 -10.17
C GLY A 336 -6.58 -25.21 -9.61
N LYS A 337 -7.73 -24.53 -9.57
CA LYS A 337 -7.84 -23.16 -9.06
C LYS A 337 -8.99 -23.04 -8.06
N VAL A 338 -8.80 -22.16 -7.06
CA VAL A 338 -9.87 -21.66 -6.20
C VAL A 338 -10.20 -20.23 -6.58
N GLN A 339 -11.39 -19.78 -6.22
CA GLN A 339 -11.77 -18.39 -6.46
C GLN A 339 -10.80 -17.47 -5.74
N ALA A 340 -10.13 -16.63 -6.49
CA ALA A 340 -9.26 -15.57 -6.00
C ALA A 340 -9.59 -14.29 -6.75
N GLY A 341 -9.56 -13.17 -6.06
CA GLY A 341 -9.86 -11.86 -6.62
C GLY A 341 -9.83 -10.79 -5.55
N GLU A 342 -9.98 -9.57 -5.99
CA GLU A 342 -10.02 -8.43 -5.09
C GLU A 342 -11.33 -8.43 -4.29
N VAL A 343 -11.23 -8.32 -2.98
CA VAL A 343 -12.34 -8.10 -2.07
C VAL A 343 -12.30 -6.66 -1.61
N TYR A 344 -13.24 -5.85 -2.10
CA TYR A 344 -13.29 -4.44 -1.79
C TYR A 344 -14.00 -4.20 -0.46
N VAL A 345 -13.45 -3.27 0.33
CA VAL A 345 -14.04 -2.79 1.58
C VAL A 345 -14.46 -1.35 1.40
N ASP A 346 -15.75 -1.06 1.54
CA ASP A 346 -16.32 0.29 1.46
C ASP A 346 -17.00 0.65 2.80
N GLY A 347 -16.33 1.47 3.59
CA GLY A 347 -16.77 1.78 4.94
C GLY A 347 -16.80 0.53 5.84
N SER A 348 -17.97 0.11 6.30
CA SER A 348 -18.16 -1.10 7.12
C SER A 348 -18.59 -2.33 6.31
N ARG A 349 -18.77 -2.21 4.99
CA ARG A 349 -19.28 -3.27 4.12
C ARG A 349 -18.13 -3.98 3.39
N ILE A 350 -18.11 -5.30 3.47
CA ILE A 350 -17.09 -6.14 2.83
C ILE A 350 -17.73 -6.87 1.67
N GLY A 351 -17.15 -6.76 0.46
CA GLY A 351 -17.56 -7.52 -0.72
C GLY A 351 -18.85 -7.08 -1.40
N GLU A 352 -19.55 -6.05 -0.89
CA GLU A 352 -20.78 -5.53 -1.51
C GLU A 352 -20.53 -4.54 -2.67
N VAL A 353 -19.30 -4.04 -2.80
CA VAL A 353 -18.94 -3.11 -3.88
C VAL A 353 -18.52 -3.92 -5.10
N GLY A 354 -19.47 -4.12 -6.02
CA GLY A 354 -19.21 -4.79 -7.28
C GLY A 354 -18.21 -4.01 -8.17
N SER A 355 -17.55 -4.73 -9.06
CA SER A 355 -16.61 -4.15 -10.06
C SER A 355 -17.24 -3.03 -10.90
N ALA A 356 -18.56 -3.03 -11.09
CA ALA A 356 -19.30 -1.99 -11.78
C ALA A 356 -19.23 -0.63 -11.04
N VAL A 357 -19.46 -0.63 -9.73
CA VAL A 357 -19.40 0.60 -8.91
C VAL A 357 -18.00 1.21 -8.91
N ILE A 358 -16.97 0.37 -8.87
CA ILE A 358 -15.58 0.83 -8.95
C ILE A 358 -15.27 1.42 -10.32
N LYS A 359 -15.70 0.76 -11.40
CA LYS A 359 -15.57 1.30 -12.77
C LYS A 359 -16.24 2.65 -12.90
N ASP A 360 -17.45 2.81 -12.36
CA ASP A 360 -18.17 4.09 -12.37
C ASP A 360 -17.41 5.17 -11.59
N ARG A 361 -16.87 4.84 -10.40
CA ARG A 361 -16.06 5.80 -9.62
C ARG A 361 -14.78 6.22 -10.37
N ILE A 362 -14.11 5.30 -11.05
CA ILE A 362 -12.94 5.59 -11.88
C ILE A 362 -13.32 6.48 -13.06
N LEU A 363 -14.42 6.17 -13.77
CA LEU A 363 -14.92 6.98 -14.87
C LEU A 363 -15.32 8.39 -14.42
N MET A 364 -16.03 8.51 -13.30
CA MET A 364 -16.38 9.82 -12.70
C MET A 364 -15.14 10.62 -12.32
N SER A 365 -14.12 9.97 -11.75
CA SER A 365 -12.86 10.63 -11.37
C SER A 365 -12.07 11.14 -12.57
N ASN A 366 -12.04 10.39 -13.68
CA ASN A 366 -11.24 10.71 -14.86
C ASN A 366 -11.96 11.64 -15.84
N ASN A 367 -13.26 11.43 -16.03
CA ASN A 367 -14.03 12.06 -17.12
C ASN A 367 -15.18 12.95 -16.63
N GLY A 368 -15.54 12.84 -15.35
CA GLY A 368 -16.65 13.59 -14.78
C GLY A 368 -18.02 13.03 -15.14
N ILE A 369 -19.06 13.82 -14.86
CA ILE A 369 -20.46 13.47 -15.09
C ILE A 369 -21.18 14.59 -15.87
N LEU A 370 -22.05 14.19 -16.80
CA LEU A 370 -22.94 15.06 -17.57
C LEU A 370 -24.38 14.63 -17.29
N VAL A 371 -25.20 15.52 -16.78
CA VAL A 371 -26.61 15.27 -16.47
C VAL A 371 -27.47 16.04 -17.44
N ILE A 372 -28.44 15.36 -18.05
CA ILE A 372 -29.41 15.93 -18.98
C ILE A 372 -30.81 15.74 -18.37
N ILE A 373 -31.50 16.84 -18.12
CA ILE A 373 -32.82 16.83 -17.50
C ILE A 373 -33.84 17.29 -18.53
N ALA A 374 -34.83 16.44 -18.83
CA ALA A 374 -35.87 16.72 -19.79
C ALA A 374 -37.27 16.47 -19.18
N ASN A 375 -38.17 17.41 -19.35
CA ASN A 375 -39.56 17.26 -19.02
C ASN A 375 -40.34 16.93 -20.30
N ILE A 376 -41.10 15.86 -20.28
CA ILE A 376 -41.90 15.41 -21.43
C ILE A 376 -43.37 15.27 -21.02
N ASP A 377 -44.24 15.39 -21.98
CA ASP A 377 -45.65 15.02 -21.85
C ASP A 377 -45.90 13.85 -22.80
N THR A 378 -46.07 12.66 -22.23
CA THR A 378 -46.24 11.41 -23.00
C THR A 378 -47.63 11.29 -23.63
N GLU A 379 -48.65 11.94 -23.05
CA GLU A 379 -50.01 11.95 -23.60
C GLU A 379 -50.07 12.80 -24.87
N ASN A 380 -49.47 13.99 -24.87
CA ASN A 380 -49.40 14.90 -26.01
C ASN A 380 -48.18 14.64 -26.92
N LYS A 381 -47.28 13.72 -26.54
CA LYS A 381 -46.03 13.37 -27.24
C LYS A 381 -45.13 14.58 -27.52
N VAL A 382 -44.98 15.47 -26.54
CA VAL A 382 -44.18 16.69 -26.67
C VAL A 382 -43.11 16.81 -25.58
N LEU A 383 -41.98 17.41 -25.95
CA LEU A 383 -40.94 17.84 -25.01
C LEU A 383 -41.33 19.23 -24.48
N LEU A 384 -41.34 19.38 -23.16
CA LEU A 384 -41.71 20.61 -22.46
C LEU A 384 -40.47 21.46 -22.19
N GLY A 385 -40.13 22.33 -23.13
CA GLY A 385 -38.97 23.22 -23.06
C GLY A 385 -37.66 22.58 -23.50
N THR A 386 -36.57 23.34 -23.43
CA THR A 386 -35.23 22.86 -23.76
C THR A 386 -34.68 21.99 -22.64
N PRO A 387 -34.02 20.83 -22.92
CA PRO A 387 -33.40 20.03 -21.88
C PRO A 387 -32.35 20.83 -21.11
N ALA A 388 -32.42 20.79 -19.78
CA ALA A 388 -31.40 21.39 -18.94
C ALA A 388 -30.14 20.47 -18.90
N VAL A 389 -28.97 21.10 -19.01
CA VAL A 389 -27.68 20.38 -18.99
C VAL A 389 -26.85 20.90 -17.84
N THR A 390 -26.34 20.00 -17.02
CA THR A 390 -25.38 20.34 -15.97
C THR A 390 -24.25 19.30 -15.91
N THR A 391 -23.10 19.68 -15.42
CA THR A 391 -21.89 18.84 -15.39
C THR A 391 -21.09 19.06 -14.12
N ARG A 392 -20.35 18.02 -13.70
CA ARG A 392 -19.36 18.08 -12.62
C ARG A 392 -18.11 17.29 -13.03
N GLY A 393 -16.95 17.94 -12.88
CA GLY A 393 -15.65 17.30 -13.16
C GLY A 393 -15.38 17.04 -14.66
N TYR A 394 -16.23 17.50 -15.58
CA TYR A 394 -16.07 17.34 -17.02
C TYR A 394 -15.62 18.63 -17.71
N ILE A 395 -16.49 19.64 -17.72
CA ILE A 395 -16.24 21.00 -18.29
C ILE A 395 -16.81 22.07 -17.36
N LEU A 396 -16.29 23.30 -17.51
CA LEU A 396 -16.90 24.49 -16.90
C LEU A 396 -18.01 25.00 -17.84
N VAL A 397 -19.27 24.98 -17.36
CA VAL A 397 -20.45 25.34 -18.16
C VAL A 397 -20.35 26.76 -18.73
N ASN A 398 -19.94 27.74 -17.90
CA ASN A 398 -19.83 29.15 -18.28
C ASN A 398 -18.76 29.45 -19.35
N GLU A 399 -17.80 28.54 -19.55
CA GLU A 399 -16.75 28.71 -20.54
C GLU A 399 -17.01 27.88 -21.82
N ASN A 400 -18.07 27.09 -21.85
CA ASN A 400 -18.37 26.14 -22.93
C ASN A 400 -19.85 26.19 -23.35
N GLU A 401 -20.43 27.40 -23.44
CA GLU A 401 -21.84 27.58 -23.75
C GLU A 401 -22.25 27.00 -25.10
N ASP A 402 -21.38 27.06 -26.12
CA ASP A 402 -21.65 26.48 -27.43
C ASP A 402 -21.79 24.98 -27.37
N LEU A 403 -20.88 24.30 -26.64
CA LEU A 403 -20.93 22.86 -26.43
C LEU A 403 -22.20 22.45 -25.66
N ILE A 404 -22.61 23.24 -24.68
CA ILE A 404 -23.84 22.98 -23.94
C ILE A 404 -25.07 23.12 -24.85
N ARG A 405 -25.10 24.13 -25.72
CA ARG A 405 -26.18 24.32 -26.73
C ARG A 405 -26.24 23.14 -27.71
N ASP A 406 -25.10 22.66 -28.17
CA ASP A 406 -25.04 21.50 -29.06
C ASP A 406 -25.57 20.22 -28.36
N ILE A 407 -25.18 19.97 -27.10
CA ILE A 407 -25.68 18.86 -26.30
C ILE A 407 -27.21 18.95 -26.12
N GLN A 408 -27.72 20.15 -25.83
CA GLN A 408 -29.15 20.41 -25.72
C GLN A 408 -29.87 20.10 -27.02
N SER A 409 -29.39 20.60 -28.15
CA SER A 409 -29.95 20.40 -29.48
C SER A 409 -29.99 18.92 -29.88
N ILE A 410 -28.89 18.20 -29.70
CA ILE A 410 -28.81 16.76 -29.99
C ILE A 410 -29.80 15.99 -29.11
N SER A 411 -29.82 16.28 -27.80
CA SER A 411 -30.72 15.63 -26.86
C SER A 411 -32.18 15.88 -27.21
N GLN A 412 -32.51 17.13 -27.55
CA GLN A 412 -33.86 17.52 -27.99
C GLN A 412 -34.32 16.78 -29.24
N GLY A 413 -33.40 16.65 -30.24
CA GLY A 413 -33.67 15.92 -31.48
C GLY A 413 -33.98 14.44 -31.21
N ILE A 414 -33.21 13.80 -30.34
CA ILE A 414 -33.39 12.39 -29.97
C ILE A 414 -34.72 12.20 -29.20
N ILE A 415 -34.98 13.05 -28.20
CA ILE A 415 -36.19 12.96 -27.40
C ILE A 415 -37.44 13.11 -28.29
N ASN A 416 -37.44 14.11 -29.17
CA ASN A 416 -38.56 14.33 -30.09
C ASN A 416 -38.77 13.16 -31.06
N LYS A 417 -37.72 12.51 -31.52
CA LYS A 417 -37.78 11.31 -32.33
C LYS A 417 -38.37 10.13 -31.55
N CYS A 418 -37.93 9.92 -30.31
CA CYS A 418 -38.45 8.85 -29.46
C CYS A 418 -39.96 9.06 -29.11
N LEU A 419 -40.38 10.28 -28.81
CA LEU A 419 -41.77 10.59 -28.49
C LEU A 419 -42.73 10.32 -29.68
N LYS A 420 -42.26 10.47 -30.92
CA LYS A 420 -43.05 10.18 -32.13
C LYS A 420 -43.13 8.70 -32.45
N SER A 421 -42.31 7.87 -31.82
CA SER A 421 -42.30 6.41 -32.03
C SER A 421 -43.64 5.77 -31.64
N LYS A 422 -44.01 4.71 -32.35
CA LYS A 422 -45.23 3.93 -32.08
C LYS A 422 -45.13 3.17 -30.75
N TYR A 423 -43.91 2.78 -30.36
CA TYR A 423 -43.60 2.08 -29.11
C TYR A 423 -42.63 2.93 -28.30
N PHE A 424 -43.16 3.72 -27.35
CA PHE A 424 -42.36 4.56 -26.47
C PHE A 424 -41.92 3.77 -25.24
N ASN A 425 -40.61 3.87 -24.93
CA ASN A 425 -40.02 3.29 -23.71
C ASN A 425 -38.98 4.27 -23.14
N TYR A 426 -39.07 4.55 -21.84
CA TYR A 426 -38.14 5.45 -21.13
C TYR A 426 -36.70 4.97 -21.18
N ASN A 427 -36.47 3.68 -21.01
CA ASN A 427 -35.10 3.13 -21.02
C ASN A 427 -34.48 3.23 -22.40
N ASP A 428 -35.25 2.98 -23.46
CA ASP A 428 -34.76 3.10 -24.84
C ASP A 428 -34.42 4.57 -25.15
N MET A 429 -35.26 5.53 -24.74
CA MET A 429 -34.98 6.96 -24.89
C MET A 429 -33.70 7.37 -24.17
N LYS A 430 -33.47 6.92 -22.92
CA LYS A 430 -32.25 7.21 -22.18
C LYS A 430 -31.05 6.64 -22.88
N SER A 431 -31.14 5.41 -23.39
CA SER A 431 -30.07 4.75 -24.13
C SER A 431 -29.74 5.46 -25.44
N GLU A 432 -30.76 5.91 -26.19
CA GLU A 432 -30.58 6.68 -27.42
C GLU A 432 -29.89 8.04 -27.15
N ILE A 433 -30.26 8.74 -26.06
CA ILE A 433 -29.56 9.99 -25.65
C ILE A 433 -28.08 9.71 -25.38
N ILE A 434 -27.76 8.66 -24.60
CA ILE A 434 -26.39 8.29 -24.28
C ILE A 434 -25.63 7.95 -25.57
N ASN A 435 -26.18 7.05 -26.41
CA ASN A 435 -25.54 6.59 -27.63
C ASN A 435 -25.33 7.71 -28.66
N GLY A 436 -26.26 8.66 -28.73
CA GLY A 436 -26.14 9.79 -29.63
C GLY A 436 -25.12 10.85 -29.18
N LEU A 437 -24.91 10.98 -27.89
CA LEU A 437 -23.94 11.97 -27.35
C LEU A 437 -22.52 11.45 -27.25
N ILE A 438 -22.30 10.14 -27.05
CA ILE A 438 -20.95 9.56 -26.94
C ILE A 438 -20.04 9.93 -28.10
N PRO A 439 -20.41 9.71 -29.38
CA PRO A 439 -19.55 10.05 -30.50
C PRO A 439 -19.26 11.55 -30.61
N PHE A 440 -20.29 12.38 -30.40
CA PHE A 440 -20.18 13.82 -30.44
C PHE A 440 -19.21 14.37 -29.36
N LEU A 441 -19.36 13.92 -28.11
CA LEU A 441 -18.52 14.35 -27.00
C LEU A 441 -17.08 13.85 -27.16
N SER A 442 -16.90 12.63 -27.63
CA SER A 442 -15.59 12.06 -27.92
C SER A 442 -14.86 12.86 -29.00
N ASP A 443 -15.54 13.23 -30.09
CA ASP A 443 -14.98 14.05 -31.16
C ASP A 443 -14.60 15.46 -30.71
N LYS A 444 -15.51 16.12 -29.98
CA LYS A 444 -15.32 17.51 -29.54
C LYS A 444 -14.34 17.70 -28.41
N THR A 445 -14.24 16.76 -27.50
CA THR A 445 -13.46 16.95 -26.25
C THR A 445 -12.38 15.88 -25.99
N GLY A 446 -12.33 14.83 -26.81
CA GLY A 446 -11.43 13.69 -26.59
C GLY A 446 -11.77 12.85 -25.34
N ARG A 447 -12.89 13.15 -24.64
CA ARG A 447 -13.31 12.47 -23.42
C ARG A 447 -14.82 12.23 -23.43
N VAL A 448 -15.22 11.15 -22.76
CA VAL A 448 -16.65 10.80 -22.60
C VAL A 448 -16.96 10.73 -21.11
N PRO A 449 -17.76 11.68 -20.55
CA PRO A 449 -18.21 11.65 -19.17
C PRO A 449 -19.24 10.52 -18.96
N ILE A 450 -19.58 10.24 -17.70
CA ILE A 450 -20.80 9.47 -17.42
C ILE A 450 -22.00 10.34 -17.78
N ILE A 451 -22.78 9.90 -18.75
CA ILE A 451 -24.00 10.59 -19.22
C ILE A 451 -25.19 10.05 -18.45
N LEU A 452 -25.90 10.94 -17.73
CA LEU A 452 -27.07 10.58 -16.92
C LEU A 452 -28.32 11.32 -17.44
N PRO A 453 -29.13 10.72 -18.33
CA PRO A 453 -30.41 11.29 -18.73
C PRO A 453 -31.48 11.10 -17.64
N ILE A 454 -32.07 12.20 -17.20
CA ILE A 454 -33.20 12.24 -16.29
C ILE A 454 -34.39 12.74 -17.10
N VAL A 455 -35.37 11.85 -17.33
CA VAL A 455 -36.57 12.16 -18.07
C VAL A 455 -37.79 12.11 -17.12
N MET A 456 -38.48 13.19 -16.99
CA MET A 456 -39.65 13.33 -16.12
C MET A 456 -40.92 13.51 -16.98
N ASP A 457 -41.97 12.74 -16.69
CA ASP A 457 -43.30 12.89 -17.32
C ASP A 457 -44.12 13.90 -16.53
N VAL A 458 -44.49 14.98 -17.17
CA VAL A 458 -45.22 16.08 -16.55
C VAL A 458 -46.55 16.22 -17.30
N LYS A 459 -47.65 15.88 -16.65
CA LYS A 459 -48.99 16.07 -17.24
C LYS A 459 -49.35 17.56 -17.27
N THR A 460 -49.45 18.11 -18.47
CA THR A 460 -50.01 19.47 -18.64
C THR A 460 -51.53 19.43 -18.42
N LYS A 461 -52.03 20.06 -17.35
CA LYS A 461 -53.45 20.27 -17.21
C LYS A 461 -53.96 21.08 -18.44
N LYS A 462 -54.92 20.54 -19.17
CA LYS A 462 -55.64 21.33 -20.14
C LYS A 462 -56.37 22.42 -19.32
N GLU A 463 -55.99 23.69 -19.51
CA GLU A 463 -56.86 24.81 -19.13
C GLU A 463 -58.11 24.66 -19.95
N ASN A 464 -59.23 24.43 -19.27
CA ASN A 464 -60.58 24.43 -19.84
C ASN A 464 -60.99 25.86 -20.10
#